data_8dc4f64a0c7ffc4be71c61f00406bf92
#
_entry.id   8dc4f64a0c7ffc4be71c61f00406bf92
#
_cell.length_a   1.000
_cell.length_b   1.000
_cell.length_c   1.000
_cell.angle_alpha   90.00
_cell.angle_beta   90.00
_cell.angle_gamma   90.00
#
_symmetry.space_group_name_H-M   'P 1'
#
loop_
_entity.id
_entity.type
_entity.pdbx_description
1 polymer ?
#
loop_
_entity_poly.entity_id
_entity_poly.type
_entity_poly.pdbx_seq_one_letter_code
_entity_poly.pdbx_strand_id
1 'polypeptide(L)'
;LGRKLLLRVADVMLTGDLPTLTPDRPMRECVVLLAEKRGTVVVLNGKKGGTLAGVVTAGDLTRVMERTDQFLDLPVGDVMTRTPKVTHPEELAGAAVRVMEHHGIMALPVLDGGERVVGIVHLHDLMKAGAV
;
A
#
# COMPACT_ATOMS: atom_id res chain seq x y z
N LEU A 1 -1.22 -27.56 7.10
CA LEU A 1 -0.53 -26.98 8.23
C LEU A 1 0.86 -26.49 7.84
N GLY A 2 1.69 -27.37 7.28
CA GLY A 2 3.02 -26.97 6.82
C GLY A 2 2.99 -25.94 5.70
N ARG A 3 1.97 -25.98 4.86
CA ARG A 3 1.82 -25.03 3.76
C ARG A 3 1.66 -23.59 4.26
N LYS A 4 0.89 -23.38 5.33
CA LYS A 4 0.73 -22.06 5.93
C LYS A 4 2.05 -21.47 6.41
N LEU A 5 2.88 -22.31 7.02
CA LEU A 5 4.16 -21.89 7.56
C LEU A 5 5.16 -21.48 6.47
N LEU A 6 4.97 -22.03 5.24
CA LEU A 6 5.88 -21.78 4.12
C LEU A 6 5.37 -20.70 3.17
N LEU A 7 4.15 -20.20 3.39
CA LEU A 7 3.57 -19.19 2.50
C LEU A 7 4.34 -17.87 2.65
N ARG A 8 4.78 -17.32 1.52
CA ARG A 8 5.52 -16.07 1.44
C ARG A 8 4.65 -14.95 0.90
N VAL A 9 5.04 -13.71 1.16
CA VAL A 9 4.37 -12.54 0.60
C VAL A 9 4.30 -12.63 -0.92
N ALA A 10 5.39 -13.08 -1.56
CA ALA A 10 5.44 -13.25 -3.01
C ALA A 10 4.33 -14.13 -3.56
N ASP A 11 3.85 -15.08 -2.76
CA ASP A 11 2.80 -16.02 -3.20
C ASP A 11 1.41 -15.38 -3.25
N VAL A 12 1.22 -14.24 -2.61
CA VAL A 12 -0.09 -13.62 -2.42
C VAL A 12 -0.16 -12.19 -2.98
N MET A 13 0.96 -11.49 -3.08
CA MET A 13 0.99 -10.09 -3.51
C MET A 13 0.45 -9.89 -4.91
N LEU A 14 -0.14 -8.72 -5.15
CA LEU A 14 -0.54 -8.28 -6.48
C LEU A 14 0.64 -7.57 -7.12
N THR A 15 0.89 -7.84 -8.41
CA THR A 15 2.05 -7.29 -9.13
C THR A 15 1.69 -6.49 -10.37
N GLY A 16 0.50 -6.71 -10.95
CA GLY A 16 0.08 -5.97 -12.15
C GLY A 16 -0.89 -4.86 -11.80
N ASP A 17 -0.93 -3.83 -12.61
CA ASP A 17 -1.89 -2.72 -12.50
C ASP A 17 -2.04 -2.20 -11.05
N LEU A 18 -0.92 -1.89 -10.44
CA LEU A 18 -0.91 -1.39 -9.06
C LEU A 18 -1.47 0.03 -8.97
N PRO A 19 -2.15 0.37 -7.86
CA PRO A 19 -2.70 1.72 -7.66
C PRO A 19 -1.56 2.68 -7.30
N THR A 20 -0.92 3.27 -8.31
CA THR A 20 0.24 4.13 -8.10
C THR A 20 0.04 5.53 -8.64
N LEU A 21 0.61 6.51 -7.94
CA LEU A 21 0.67 7.91 -8.38
C LEU A 21 2.03 8.46 -8.00
N THR A 22 2.42 9.55 -8.66
CA THR A 22 3.59 10.33 -8.23
C THR A 22 3.14 11.44 -7.28
N PRO A 23 4.04 11.99 -6.45
CA PRO A 23 3.66 12.99 -5.43
C PRO A 23 3.03 14.27 -5.97
N ASP A 24 3.30 14.61 -7.22
CA ASP A 24 2.81 15.84 -7.86
C ASP A 24 1.37 15.75 -8.36
N ARG A 25 0.81 14.53 -8.43
CA ARG A 25 -0.55 14.36 -8.93
C ARG A 25 -1.58 14.87 -7.91
N PRO A 26 -2.72 15.39 -8.38
CA PRO A 26 -3.72 15.93 -7.47
C PRO A 26 -4.49 14.84 -6.74
N MET A 27 -4.94 15.13 -5.54
CA MET A 27 -5.70 14.20 -4.73
C MET A 27 -6.98 13.70 -5.41
N ARG A 28 -7.54 14.46 -6.36
CA ARG A 28 -8.73 13.99 -7.09
C ARG A 28 -8.48 12.67 -7.80
N GLU A 29 -7.27 12.45 -8.33
CA GLU A 29 -6.91 11.18 -8.95
C GLU A 29 -6.74 10.08 -7.90
N CYS A 30 -6.21 10.44 -6.75
CA CYS A 30 -6.02 9.50 -5.66
C CYS A 30 -7.35 8.98 -5.12
N VAL A 31 -8.33 9.88 -4.98
CA VAL A 31 -9.67 9.50 -4.49
C VAL A 31 -10.30 8.42 -5.37
N VAL A 32 -10.17 8.56 -6.69
CA VAL A 32 -10.69 7.56 -7.63
C VAL A 32 -10.00 6.22 -7.42
N LEU A 33 -8.66 6.23 -7.32
CA LEU A 33 -7.89 5.00 -7.10
C LEU A 33 -8.20 4.35 -5.76
N LEU A 34 -8.41 5.14 -4.70
CA LEU A 34 -8.77 4.60 -3.39
C LEU A 34 -10.09 3.81 -3.48
N ALA A 35 -11.05 4.33 -4.24
CA ALA A 35 -12.33 3.67 -4.40
C ALA A 35 -12.22 2.39 -5.24
N GLU A 36 -11.40 2.43 -6.29
CA GLU A 36 -11.29 1.31 -7.23
C GLU A 36 -10.34 0.21 -6.78
N LYS A 37 -9.34 0.56 -5.95
CA LYS A 37 -8.23 -0.34 -5.62
C LYS A 37 -8.11 -0.62 -4.12
N ARG A 38 -9.23 -0.80 -3.47
CA ARG A 38 -9.31 -1.31 -2.10
C ARG A 38 -8.67 -0.40 -1.04
N GLY A 39 -8.75 0.91 -1.24
CA GLY A 39 -8.48 1.86 -0.17
C GLY A 39 -7.01 2.17 0.13
N THR A 40 -6.08 1.74 -0.73
CA THR A 40 -4.67 2.08 -0.56
C THR A 40 -4.06 2.45 -1.91
N VAL A 41 -3.38 3.60 -1.94
CA VAL A 41 -2.64 4.06 -3.11
C VAL A 41 -1.17 4.16 -2.74
N VAL A 42 -0.30 3.63 -3.59
CA VAL A 42 1.15 3.67 -3.41
C VAL A 42 1.70 4.86 -4.18
N VAL A 43 2.46 5.71 -3.49
CA VAL A 43 3.04 6.90 -4.10
C VAL A 43 4.51 6.62 -4.42
N LEU A 44 4.87 6.78 -5.70
CA LEU A 44 6.20 6.44 -6.20
C LEU A 44 7.00 7.68 -6.57
N ASN A 45 8.30 7.63 -6.32
CA ASN A 45 9.23 8.62 -6.86
C ASN A 45 9.48 8.27 -8.32
N GLY A 46 8.93 9.08 -9.22
CA GLY A 46 9.05 8.86 -10.65
C GLY A 46 8.00 7.89 -11.18
N LYS A 47 8.35 7.17 -12.22
CA LYS A 47 7.39 6.34 -12.95
C LYS A 47 7.21 4.97 -12.32
N LYS A 48 6.30 4.18 -12.91
CA LYS A 48 6.06 2.79 -12.56
C LYS A 48 7.38 2.03 -12.35
N GLY A 49 7.45 1.28 -11.26
CA GLY A 49 8.68 0.58 -10.88
C GLY A 49 9.66 1.46 -10.11
N GLY A 50 9.25 2.65 -9.72
CA GLY A 50 10.10 3.56 -8.94
C GLY A 50 10.19 3.18 -7.47
N THR A 51 10.95 4.00 -6.73
CA THR A 51 11.07 3.82 -5.29
C THR A 51 9.87 4.36 -4.56
N LEU A 52 9.64 3.87 -3.35
CA LEU A 52 8.50 4.27 -2.54
C LEU A 52 8.66 5.69 -2.01
N ALA A 53 7.69 6.56 -2.26
CA ALA A 53 7.62 7.88 -1.66
C ALA A 53 6.70 7.88 -0.43
N GLY A 54 5.63 7.11 -0.49
CA GLY A 54 4.67 7.03 0.59
C GLY A 54 3.43 6.24 0.19
N VAL A 55 2.42 6.29 1.04
CA VAL A 55 1.11 5.70 0.75
C VAL A 55 0.01 6.67 1.14
N VAL A 56 -1.14 6.53 0.49
CA VAL A 56 -2.37 7.23 0.91
C VAL A 56 -3.43 6.16 1.18
N THR A 57 -4.05 6.26 2.34
CA THR A 57 -5.14 5.37 2.74
C THR A 57 -6.42 6.16 2.93
N ALA A 58 -7.52 5.45 3.14
CA ALA A 58 -8.80 6.11 3.45
C ALA A 58 -8.69 6.97 4.72
N GLY A 59 -7.85 6.56 5.69
CA GLY A 59 -7.62 7.35 6.90
C GLY A 59 -6.93 8.67 6.61
N ASP A 60 -5.94 8.67 5.68
CA ASP A 60 -5.27 9.90 5.26
C ASP A 60 -6.27 10.84 4.59
N LEU A 61 -7.14 10.29 3.75
CA LEU A 61 -8.18 11.08 3.07
C LEU A 61 -9.11 11.73 4.10
N THR A 62 -9.58 10.95 5.07
CA THR A 62 -10.47 11.46 6.11
C THR A 62 -9.79 12.61 6.88
N ARG A 63 -8.53 12.46 7.23
CA ARG A 63 -7.79 13.50 7.96
C ARG A 63 -7.64 14.79 7.17
N VAL A 64 -7.34 14.69 5.86
CA VAL A 64 -7.18 15.90 5.06
C VAL A 64 -8.52 16.60 4.83
N MET A 65 -9.61 15.83 4.72
CA MET A 65 -10.95 16.41 4.58
C MET A 65 -11.36 17.21 5.81
N GLU A 66 -10.86 16.84 6.98
CA GLU A 66 -11.12 17.59 8.21
C GLU A 66 -10.36 18.93 8.25
N ARG A 67 -9.23 19.02 7.53
CA ARG A 67 -8.39 20.20 7.56
C ARG A 67 -8.75 21.25 6.52
N THR A 68 -9.28 20.83 5.38
CA THR A 68 -9.57 21.74 4.27
C THR A 68 -10.68 21.18 3.39
N ASP A 69 -11.47 22.09 2.83
CA ASP A 69 -12.50 21.75 1.85
C ASP A 69 -11.93 21.60 0.45
N GLN A 70 -10.71 22.10 0.22
CA GLN A 70 -10.10 22.12 -1.10
C GLN A 70 -9.07 21.00 -1.30
N PHE A 71 -9.28 19.87 -0.63
CA PHE A 71 -8.31 18.77 -0.62
C PHE A 71 -8.11 18.12 -1.99
N LEU A 72 -9.10 18.21 -2.89
CA LEU A 72 -9.00 17.58 -4.22
C LEU A 72 -7.89 18.18 -5.09
N ASP A 73 -7.52 19.42 -4.84
CA ASP A 73 -6.48 20.10 -5.60
C ASP A 73 -5.10 20.00 -4.98
N LEU A 74 -4.99 19.46 -3.78
CA LEU A 74 -3.70 19.29 -3.12
C LEU A 74 -2.88 18.20 -3.82
N PRO A 75 -1.55 18.37 -3.91
CA PRO A 75 -0.70 17.29 -4.39
C PRO A 75 -0.76 16.10 -3.43
N VAL A 76 -0.73 14.91 -3.98
CA VAL A 76 -0.73 13.67 -3.21
C VAL A 76 0.42 13.67 -2.19
N GLY A 77 1.57 14.22 -2.56
CA GLY A 77 2.73 14.32 -1.69
C GLY A 77 2.48 15.09 -0.40
N ASP A 78 1.51 16.01 -0.40
CA ASP A 78 1.17 16.79 0.80
C ASP A 78 0.23 16.03 1.75
N VAL A 79 -0.35 14.93 1.29
CA VAL A 79 -1.35 14.15 2.04
C VAL A 79 -0.80 12.79 2.47
N MET A 80 0.09 12.20 1.70
CA MET A 80 0.58 10.85 1.91
C MET A 80 1.28 10.65 3.26
N THR A 81 1.28 9.41 3.73
CA THR A 81 2.13 8.96 4.82
C THR A 81 3.51 8.64 4.23
N ARG A 82 4.56 9.32 4.72
CA ARG A 82 5.90 9.25 4.12
C ARG A 82 6.73 8.05 4.53
N THR A 83 6.44 7.47 5.68
CA THR A 83 7.19 6.31 6.19
C THR A 83 6.23 5.18 6.51
N PRO A 84 5.58 4.59 5.48
CA PRO A 84 4.64 3.51 5.72
C PRO A 84 5.38 2.23 6.12
N LYS A 85 4.65 1.32 6.76
CA LYS A 85 5.15 -0.04 6.95
C LYS A 85 5.21 -0.72 5.59
N VAL A 86 6.23 -1.53 5.37
CA VAL A 86 6.44 -2.26 4.12
C VAL A 86 6.77 -3.72 4.41
N THR A 87 6.77 -4.52 3.35
CA THR A 87 7.22 -5.90 3.43
C THR A 87 8.06 -6.23 2.19
N HIS A 88 8.55 -7.46 2.12
CA HIS A 88 9.39 -7.92 1.03
C HIS A 88 8.88 -9.27 0.52
N PRO A 89 9.14 -9.61 -0.76
CA PRO A 89 8.57 -10.84 -1.34
C PRO A 89 8.92 -12.11 -0.57
N GLU A 90 10.12 -12.18 -0.01
CA GLU A 90 10.61 -13.37 0.67
C GLU A 90 10.13 -13.49 2.12
N GLU A 91 9.48 -12.46 2.67
CA GLU A 91 8.96 -12.54 4.03
C GLU A 91 7.84 -13.56 4.14
N LEU A 92 7.72 -14.18 5.31
CA LEU A 92 6.61 -15.08 5.59
C LEU A 92 5.30 -14.29 5.62
N ALA A 93 4.28 -14.85 4.99
CA ALA A 93 2.96 -14.21 4.94
C ALA A 93 2.41 -13.96 6.35
N GLY A 94 2.62 -14.90 7.29
CA GLY A 94 2.20 -14.72 8.68
C GLY A 94 2.87 -13.55 9.36
N ALA A 95 4.14 -13.25 9.02
CA ALA A 95 4.84 -12.09 9.58
C ALA A 95 4.21 -10.79 9.08
N ALA A 96 3.83 -10.73 7.79
CA ALA A 96 3.15 -9.57 7.24
C ALA A 96 1.79 -9.34 7.91
N VAL A 97 1.05 -10.42 8.16
CA VAL A 97 -0.25 -10.33 8.87
C VAL A 97 -0.05 -9.73 10.25
N ARG A 98 0.98 -10.17 10.99
CA ARG A 98 1.24 -9.64 12.34
C ARG A 98 1.54 -8.13 12.31
N VAL A 99 2.30 -7.67 11.33
CA VAL A 99 2.59 -6.24 11.17
C VAL A 99 1.30 -5.47 10.92
N MET A 100 0.46 -5.98 10.01
CA MET A 100 -0.81 -5.33 9.69
C MET A 100 -1.74 -5.26 10.89
N GLU A 101 -1.87 -6.35 11.63
CA GLU A 101 -2.74 -6.40 12.81
C GLU A 101 -2.21 -5.51 13.93
N HIS A 102 -0.92 -5.52 14.15
CA HIS A 102 -0.31 -4.71 15.21
C HIS A 102 -0.49 -3.22 14.95
N HIS A 103 -0.41 -2.78 13.71
CA HIS A 103 -0.48 -1.36 13.34
C HIS A 103 -1.85 -0.94 12.81
N GLY A 104 -2.82 -1.84 12.72
CA GLY A 104 -4.15 -1.53 12.22
C GLY A 104 -4.17 -1.13 10.76
N ILE A 105 -3.31 -1.74 9.94
CA ILE A 105 -3.24 -1.46 8.51
C ILE A 105 -3.71 -2.65 7.69
N MET A 106 -4.26 -2.36 6.52
CA MET A 106 -4.92 -3.36 5.68
C MET A 106 -4.13 -3.77 4.45
N ALA A 107 -3.05 -3.05 4.14
CA ALA A 107 -2.22 -3.34 2.98
C ALA A 107 -0.79 -2.85 3.22
N LEU A 108 0.17 -3.54 2.60
CA LEU A 108 1.59 -3.16 2.68
C LEU A 108 2.16 -3.11 1.26
N PRO A 109 2.90 -2.04 0.93
CA PRO A 109 3.74 -2.07 -0.26
C PRO A 109 4.79 -3.16 -0.10
N VAL A 110 5.09 -3.84 -1.21
CA VAL A 110 6.12 -4.88 -1.26
C VAL A 110 7.31 -4.33 -2.02
N LEU A 111 8.47 -4.31 -1.37
CA LEU A 111 9.68 -3.73 -1.95
C LEU A 111 10.71 -4.82 -2.26
N ASP A 112 11.47 -4.61 -3.34
CA ASP A 112 12.62 -5.46 -3.62
C ASP A 112 13.85 -4.99 -2.81
N GLY A 113 15.01 -5.60 -3.04
CA GLY A 113 16.23 -5.25 -2.32
C GLY A 113 16.78 -3.85 -2.63
N GLY A 114 16.29 -3.20 -3.69
CA GLY A 114 16.65 -1.84 -4.07
C GLY A 114 15.61 -0.81 -3.69
N GLU A 115 14.69 -1.13 -2.82
CA GLU A 115 13.61 -0.27 -2.34
C GLU A 115 12.60 0.12 -3.41
N ARG A 116 12.56 -0.60 -4.53
CA ARG A 116 11.56 -0.39 -5.57
C ARG A 116 10.29 -1.16 -5.23
N VAL A 117 9.15 -0.55 -5.52
CA VAL A 117 7.86 -1.20 -5.29
C VAL A 117 7.64 -2.25 -6.37
N VAL A 118 7.52 -3.50 -5.94
CA VAL A 118 7.28 -4.64 -6.84
C VAL A 118 5.87 -5.20 -6.70
N GLY A 119 5.12 -4.78 -5.69
CA GLY A 119 3.78 -5.27 -5.48
C GLY A 119 3.09 -4.59 -4.32
N ILE A 120 1.89 -5.06 -4.05
CA ILE A 120 1.13 -4.68 -2.85
C ILE A 120 0.47 -5.94 -2.32
N VAL A 121 0.46 -6.13 -1.00
CA VAL A 121 -0.22 -7.26 -0.39
C VAL A 121 -1.30 -6.76 0.55
N HIS A 122 -2.49 -7.34 0.41
CA HIS A 122 -3.66 -6.97 1.21
C HIS A 122 -3.91 -8.01 2.28
N LEU A 123 -4.28 -7.56 3.48
CA LEU A 123 -4.60 -8.45 4.60
C LEU A 123 -5.66 -9.46 4.21
N HIS A 124 -6.71 -9.01 3.52
CA HIS A 124 -7.79 -9.89 3.08
C HIS A 124 -7.28 -11.06 2.24
N ASP A 125 -6.38 -10.78 1.30
CA ASP A 125 -5.83 -11.82 0.43
C ASP A 125 -4.94 -12.80 1.20
N LEU A 126 -4.18 -12.30 2.18
CA LEU A 126 -3.37 -13.15 3.05
C LEU A 126 -4.25 -14.09 3.88
N MET A 127 -5.35 -13.56 4.41
CA MET A 127 -6.30 -14.38 5.18
C MET A 127 -6.96 -15.43 4.31
N LYS A 128 -7.38 -15.07 3.10
CA LYS A 128 -7.97 -16.03 2.16
C LYS A 128 -6.99 -17.11 1.74
N ALA A 129 -5.71 -16.79 1.66
CA ALA A 129 -4.66 -17.73 1.31
C ALA A 129 -4.28 -18.65 2.47
N GLY A 130 -4.80 -18.38 3.66
CA GLY A 130 -4.56 -19.21 4.83
C GLY A 130 -3.32 -18.82 5.62
N ALA A 131 -2.89 -17.56 5.54
CA ALA A 131 -1.71 -17.08 6.27
C ALA A 131 -2.00 -16.90 7.77
N VAL A 132 -3.25 -17.02 8.17
CA VAL A 132 -3.68 -16.83 9.55
C VAL A 132 -4.27 -18.11 10.09
#